data_8dc37885284dc895b6094f036eadcb21
#
_entry.id   8dc37885284dc895b6094f036eadcb21
#
_cell.length_a   1.000
_cell.length_b   1.000
_cell.length_c   1.000
_cell.angle_alpha   90.00
_cell.angle_beta   90.00
_cell.angle_gamma   90.00
#
_symmetry.space_group_name_H-M   'P 1'
#
loop_
_entity.id
_entity.type
_entity.pdbx_description
1 polymer ?
#
loop_
_entity_poly.entity_id
_entity_poly.type
_entity_poly.pdbx_seq_one_letter_code
_entity_poly.pdbx_strand_id
1 'polypeptide(L)'
;ILDIGKPLSATWDTVVPLPAAIGLDDNGTRPLGVIISHGHQDHWGLAPQLPTDIPVFIGEGAANILRAAQFWGSGVDLHEAGHLRDGVPFTLGPFTITPYLADHSAYDAFSLLVEAGGRTLFYTGDIRGHGRKASAFDRLLADPPSRVNALLMEGTSFRTHGPVADAAEPTPQTAPELVTLTEADVEVSLADTLKATKGLVVVLASAQNIDRLVTVYRAALRADRDLVVDLYTADIAASTSRPSIPTVGDAWPRVHVYAPLRQRVQVKESGEFERVSRIRDRRLYAEQLSERAGRLVLFGAYQGEIPNLIRDGLLTGGAVIWSMWDGYLDQPSGQRLRTVLKSAHVPLIQHHTSGHATPADLARLVQALKPDAVIPIHTEAPNAYADTVGDIVRPHSDGTWWSV
;
A
#
# COMPACT_ATOMS: atom_id res chain seq x y z
N ILE A 1 17.75 4.33 -12.35
CA ILE A 1 17.07 4.94 -11.20
C ILE A 1 16.24 3.84 -10.54
N LEU A 2 16.28 3.74 -9.20
CA LEU A 2 15.43 2.89 -8.39
C LEU A 2 14.43 3.80 -7.69
N ASP A 3 13.16 3.71 -8.07
CA ASP A 3 12.06 4.57 -7.68
C ASP A 3 12.27 6.07 -7.98
N ILE A 4 11.20 6.78 -8.22
CA ILE A 4 11.18 8.22 -8.44
C ILE A 4 9.82 8.77 -7.97
N GLY A 5 9.70 8.91 -6.67
CA GLY A 5 8.46 9.21 -5.97
C GLY A 5 8.21 10.68 -5.68
N LYS A 6 6.97 11.00 -5.34
CA LYS A 6 6.59 12.28 -4.73
C LYS A 6 6.68 12.17 -3.20
N PRO A 7 7.05 13.26 -2.49
CA PRO A 7 6.95 13.29 -1.04
C PRO A 7 5.53 12.96 -0.55
N LEU A 8 5.41 12.22 0.55
CA LEU A 8 4.10 11.85 1.15
C LEU A 8 3.23 13.05 1.52
N SER A 9 3.85 14.22 1.80
CA SER A 9 3.15 15.48 2.06
C SER A 9 2.59 16.15 0.80
N ALA A 10 3.02 15.74 -0.39
CA ALA A 10 2.56 16.31 -1.65
C ALA A 10 1.17 15.76 -2.01
N THR A 11 0.23 16.65 -2.31
CA THR A 11 -1.07 16.28 -2.88
C THR A 11 -0.91 15.87 -4.34
N TRP A 12 -1.97 15.26 -4.91
CA TRP A 12 -1.94 14.78 -6.29
C TRP A 12 -1.58 15.87 -7.31
N ASP A 13 -2.06 17.09 -7.11
CA ASP A 13 -1.89 18.28 -7.94
C ASP A 13 -0.65 19.12 -7.55
N THR A 14 0.08 18.74 -6.50
CA THR A 14 1.32 19.43 -6.12
C THR A 14 2.39 19.22 -7.19
N VAL A 15 2.93 20.32 -7.73
CA VAL A 15 4.09 20.26 -8.62
C VAL A 15 5.36 20.12 -7.78
N VAL A 16 6.03 18.99 -7.93
CA VAL A 16 7.33 18.71 -7.30
C VAL A 16 8.36 18.59 -8.43
N PRO A 17 9.45 19.36 -8.43
CA PRO A 17 10.47 19.27 -9.46
C PRO A 17 11.22 17.94 -9.38
N LEU A 18 11.73 17.48 -10.52
CA LEU A 18 12.65 16.35 -10.56
C LEU A 18 13.95 16.70 -9.79
N PRO A 19 14.53 15.74 -9.06
CA PRO A 19 15.82 15.94 -8.41
C PRO A 19 16.93 16.23 -9.43
N ALA A 20 17.72 17.27 -9.21
CA ALA A 20 18.83 17.65 -10.10
C ALA A 20 19.96 16.60 -10.20
N ALA A 21 20.05 15.70 -9.21
CA ALA A 21 21.13 14.70 -9.10
C ALA A 21 21.02 13.52 -10.08
N ILE A 22 19.94 13.38 -10.83
CA ILE A 22 19.68 12.17 -11.64
C ILE A 22 20.08 12.28 -13.11
N GLY A 23 20.81 13.34 -13.51
CA GLY A 23 21.30 13.50 -14.89
C GLY A 23 20.19 13.71 -15.90
N LEU A 24 19.07 14.29 -15.50
CA LEU A 24 17.93 14.64 -16.36
C LEU A 24 18.07 16.08 -16.92
N ASP A 25 19.05 16.82 -16.48
CA ASP A 25 19.47 18.09 -17.06
C ASP A 25 20.23 17.86 -18.39
N ASP A 26 20.23 18.88 -19.26
CA ASP A 26 20.79 18.79 -20.62
C ASP A 26 22.30 18.44 -20.67
N ASN A 27 23.00 18.44 -19.56
CA ASN A 27 24.45 18.27 -19.43
C ASN A 27 24.87 16.96 -18.76
N GLY A 28 23.95 16.12 -18.30
CA GLY A 28 24.24 14.89 -17.53
C GLY A 28 24.19 13.60 -18.35
N THR A 29 24.74 12.53 -17.79
CA THR A 29 24.56 11.18 -18.32
C THR A 29 23.11 10.76 -18.09
N ARG A 30 22.32 10.54 -19.16
CA ARG A 30 20.93 10.13 -19.06
C ARG A 30 20.79 8.79 -18.34
N PRO A 31 19.78 8.61 -17.49
CA PRO A 31 19.46 7.33 -16.92
C PRO A 31 19.15 6.29 -18.00
N LEU A 32 19.66 5.08 -17.82
CA LEU A 32 19.36 3.95 -18.72
C LEU A 32 17.91 3.48 -18.60
N GLY A 33 17.28 3.76 -17.47
CA GLY A 33 15.87 3.46 -17.20
C GLY A 33 15.52 3.71 -15.74
N VAL A 34 14.24 3.59 -15.45
CA VAL A 34 13.67 3.68 -14.10
C VAL A 34 12.99 2.37 -13.75
N ILE A 35 13.28 1.85 -12.56
CA ILE A 35 12.67 0.64 -12.04
C ILE A 35 11.83 1.08 -10.84
N ILE A 36 10.52 0.88 -10.93
CA ILE A 36 9.55 1.18 -9.87
C ILE A 36 9.31 -0.09 -9.06
N SER A 37 9.64 -0.04 -7.78
CA SER A 37 9.49 -1.18 -6.87
C SER A 37 8.04 -1.57 -6.66
N HIS A 38 7.13 -0.59 -6.54
CA HIS A 38 5.71 -0.83 -6.32
C HIS A 38 4.81 0.38 -6.63
N GLY A 39 3.50 0.20 -6.54
CA GLY A 39 2.48 1.15 -7.00
C GLY A 39 2.11 2.29 -6.04
N HIS A 40 2.84 2.56 -4.94
CA HIS A 40 2.57 3.75 -4.11
C HIS A 40 3.17 5.02 -4.72
N GLN A 41 2.49 6.16 -4.54
CA GLN A 41 2.83 7.43 -5.21
C GLN A 41 4.20 7.98 -4.82
N ASP A 42 4.67 7.70 -3.63
CA ASP A 42 5.99 8.06 -3.13
C ASP A 42 7.13 7.22 -3.74
N HIS A 43 6.82 6.29 -4.65
CA HIS A 43 7.78 5.50 -5.43
C HIS A 43 7.73 5.79 -6.93
N TRP A 44 6.57 6.19 -7.49
CA TRP A 44 6.44 6.46 -8.92
C TRP A 44 5.97 7.89 -9.26
N GLY A 45 5.56 8.68 -8.28
CA GLY A 45 4.77 9.91 -8.50
C GLY A 45 5.44 10.99 -9.35
N LEU A 46 6.77 10.94 -9.55
CA LEU A 46 7.50 11.81 -10.48
C LEU A 46 7.77 11.16 -11.85
N ALA A 47 7.54 9.87 -12.00
CA ALA A 47 7.78 9.18 -13.27
C ALA A 47 7.09 9.82 -14.49
N PRO A 48 5.86 10.38 -14.39
CA PRO A 48 5.22 11.08 -15.51
C PRO A 48 5.94 12.34 -16.01
N GLN A 49 6.90 12.86 -15.23
CA GLN A 49 7.71 14.03 -15.63
C GLN A 49 8.99 13.65 -16.39
N LEU A 50 9.27 12.34 -16.47
CA LEU A 50 10.45 11.85 -17.17
C LEU A 50 10.30 12.03 -18.69
N PRO A 51 11.40 12.26 -19.42
CA PRO A 51 11.41 12.14 -20.87
C PRO A 51 10.90 10.76 -21.32
N THR A 52 10.07 10.73 -22.35
CA THR A 52 9.40 9.51 -22.83
C THR A 52 10.34 8.45 -23.41
N ASP A 53 11.58 8.80 -23.70
CA ASP A 53 12.64 7.90 -24.15
C ASP A 53 13.36 7.15 -23.01
N ILE A 54 13.06 7.47 -21.75
CA ILE A 54 13.58 6.74 -20.59
C ILE A 54 12.64 5.58 -20.30
N PRO A 55 13.09 4.30 -20.46
CA PRO A 55 12.23 3.15 -20.22
C PRO A 55 11.92 2.99 -18.72
N VAL A 56 10.64 2.70 -18.43
CA VAL A 56 10.15 2.42 -17.07
C VAL A 56 9.85 0.93 -16.94
N PHE A 57 10.25 0.33 -15.82
CA PHE A 57 9.99 -1.06 -15.49
C PHE A 57 9.25 -1.13 -14.14
N ILE A 58 8.20 -1.95 -14.05
CA ILE A 58 7.37 -2.12 -12.85
C ILE A 58 6.74 -3.51 -12.90
N GLY A 59 6.21 -4.03 -11.78
CA GLY A 59 5.40 -5.24 -11.80
C GLY A 59 4.16 -5.11 -12.67
N GLU A 60 3.79 -6.16 -13.41
CA GLU A 60 2.63 -6.16 -14.32
C GLU A 60 1.33 -5.85 -13.58
N GLY A 61 1.14 -6.47 -12.40
CA GLY A 61 -0.02 -6.24 -11.57
C GLY A 61 -0.09 -4.82 -11.02
N ALA A 62 1.06 -4.25 -10.62
CA ALA A 62 1.15 -2.86 -10.17
C ALA A 62 0.84 -1.88 -11.31
N ALA A 63 1.39 -2.08 -12.52
CA ALA A 63 1.10 -1.27 -13.70
C ALA A 63 -0.40 -1.29 -14.05
N ASN A 64 -1.01 -2.47 -14.05
CA ASN A 64 -2.44 -2.64 -14.35
C ASN A 64 -3.34 -1.92 -13.33
N ILE A 65 -2.97 -1.98 -12.04
CA ILE A 65 -3.67 -1.25 -10.97
C ILE A 65 -3.55 0.26 -11.18
N LEU A 66 -2.35 0.78 -11.46
CA LEU A 66 -2.12 2.21 -11.70
C LEU A 66 -2.91 2.70 -12.91
N ARG A 67 -2.94 1.94 -13.99
CA ARG A 67 -3.73 2.26 -15.20
C ARG A 67 -5.23 2.24 -14.92
N ALA A 68 -5.73 1.26 -14.18
CA ALA A 68 -7.13 1.22 -13.77
C ALA A 68 -7.50 2.39 -12.84
N ALA A 69 -6.60 2.76 -11.93
CA ALA A 69 -6.77 3.87 -11.01
C ALA A 69 -6.71 5.25 -11.67
N GLN A 70 -6.12 5.38 -12.85
CA GLN A 70 -6.00 6.63 -13.60
C GLN A 70 -7.36 7.26 -13.88
N PHE A 71 -8.33 6.46 -14.33
CA PHE A 71 -9.71 6.93 -14.54
C PHE A 71 -10.31 7.58 -13.29
N TRP A 72 -9.99 7.04 -12.11
CA TRP A 72 -10.51 7.51 -10.82
C TRP A 72 -9.69 8.65 -10.21
N GLY A 73 -8.64 9.13 -10.90
CA GLY A 73 -7.77 10.22 -10.43
C GLY A 73 -6.77 9.79 -9.34
N SER A 74 -6.44 8.50 -9.26
CA SER A 74 -5.54 7.94 -8.24
C SER A 74 -4.46 7.03 -8.83
N GLY A 75 -4.17 7.17 -10.12
CA GLY A 75 -3.19 6.36 -10.85
C GLY A 75 -2.69 7.04 -12.11
N VAL A 76 -1.93 6.30 -12.90
CA VAL A 76 -1.27 6.76 -14.12
C VAL A 76 -1.07 5.59 -15.07
N ASP A 77 -0.98 5.85 -16.37
CA ASP A 77 -0.34 4.95 -17.31
C ASP A 77 1.14 5.34 -17.44
N LEU A 78 2.02 4.48 -16.96
CA LEU A 78 3.48 4.70 -17.00
C LEU A 78 4.08 4.38 -18.37
N HIS A 79 3.29 3.81 -19.29
CA HIS A 79 3.79 3.32 -20.59
C HIS A 79 5.03 2.45 -20.43
N GLU A 80 4.97 1.50 -19.48
CA GLU A 80 6.10 0.67 -19.06
C GLU A 80 6.73 -0.10 -20.23
N ALA A 81 8.06 -0.11 -20.28
CA ALA A 81 8.85 -0.82 -21.29
C ALA A 81 8.98 -2.33 -21.00
N GLY A 82 8.76 -2.74 -19.74
CA GLY A 82 8.81 -4.13 -19.33
C GLY A 82 8.33 -4.34 -17.90
N HIS A 83 8.12 -5.64 -17.56
CA HIS A 83 7.58 -6.03 -16.27
C HIS A 83 8.59 -6.79 -15.42
N LEU A 84 8.64 -6.45 -14.13
CA LEU A 84 9.39 -7.18 -13.11
C LEU A 84 8.72 -8.55 -12.88
N ARG A 85 9.54 -9.58 -12.72
CA ARG A 85 9.09 -10.96 -12.42
C ARG A 85 9.97 -11.58 -11.35
N ASP A 86 9.36 -12.19 -10.34
CA ASP A 86 10.04 -12.83 -9.21
C ASP A 86 11.12 -13.81 -9.68
N GLY A 87 12.38 -13.56 -9.26
CA GLY A 87 13.55 -14.38 -9.56
C GLY A 87 14.00 -14.37 -11.03
N VAL A 88 13.43 -13.55 -11.90
CA VAL A 88 13.79 -13.51 -13.33
C VAL A 88 14.68 -12.30 -13.61
N PRO A 89 16.01 -12.48 -13.81
CA PRO A 89 16.92 -11.39 -14.06
C PRO A 89 16.73 -10.80 -15.47
N PHE A 90 17.00 -9.49 -15.58
CA PHE A 90 17.12 -8.78 -16.85
C PHE A 90 18.32 -7.83 -16.84
N THR A 91 18.75 -7.39 -18.02
CA THR A 91 19.91 -6.48 -18.15
C THR A 91 19.46 -5.09 -18.58
N LEU A 92 20.08 -4.06 -17.98
CA LEU A 92 19.90 -2.66 -18.34
C LEU A 92 21.28 -1.99 -18.40
N GLY A 93 21.85 -1.88 -19.61
CA GLY A 93 23.23 -1.47 -19.81
C GLY A 93 24.21 -2.43 -19.09
N PRO A 94 25.09 -1.93 -18.21
CA PRO A 94 26.05 -2.78 -17.48
C PRO A 94 25.44 -3.49 -16.26
N PHE A 95 24.16 -3.24 -15.94
CA PHE A 95 23.50 -3.76 -14.74
C PHE A 95 22.72 -5.04 -15.07
N THR A 96 22.89 -6.06 -14.23
CA THR A 96 21.97 -7.19 -14.12
C THR A 96 21.08 -6.95 -12.92
N ILE A 97 19.75 -7.05 -13.12
CA ILE A 97 18.77 -6.73 -12.10
C ILE A 97 17.89 -7.96 -11.90
N THR A 98 17.85 -8.47 -10.67
CA THR A 98 17.00 -9.60 -10.27
C THR A 98 15.93 -9.11 -9.31
N PRO A 99 14.64 -9.07 -9.72
CA PRO A 99 13.53 -8.74 -8.83
C PRO A 99 13.21 -9.91 -7.88
N TYR A 100 12.88 -9.60 -6.63
CA TYR A 100 12.36 -10.52 -5.63
C TYR A 100 10.98 -10.04 -5.19
N LEU A 101 9.96 -10.87 -5.33
CA LEU A 101 8.61 -10.53 -4.88
C LEU A 101 8.62 -10.18 -3.39
N ALA A 102 8.13 -9.00 -3.04
CA ALA A 102 8.09 -8.48 -1.68
C ALA A 102 6.70 -8.62 -1.07
N ASP A 103 6.64 -8.90 0.24
CA ASP A 103 5.43 -8.68 1.01
C ASP A 103 5.34 -7.18 1.35
N HIS A 104 4.33 -6.54 0.85
CA HIS A 104 4.00 -5.14 1.11
C HIS A 104 2.50 -4.92 0.91
N SER A 105 1.94 -3.80 1.42
CA SER A 105 0.52 -3.47 1.24
C SER A 105 0.16 -3.13 -0.21
N ALA A 106 1.09 -2.60 -0.99
CA ALA A 106 0.93 -2.48 -2.44
C ALA A 106 1.02 -3.86 -3.10
N TYR A 107 0.16 -4.04 -4.11
CA TYR A 107 0.14 -5.28 -4.88
C TYR A 107 1.32 -5.33 -5.86
N ASP A 108 1.91 -6.54 -6.02
CA ASP A 108 2.98 -6.81 -6.98
C ASP A 108 4.23 -5.93 -6.73
N ALA A 109 4.64 -5.83 -5.44
CA ALA A 109 5.82 -5.10 -4.98
C ALA A 109 7.08 -5.97 -5.08
N PHE A 110 8.24 -5.34 -5.35
CA PHE A 110 9.52 -6.03 -5.52
C PHE A 110 10.66 -5.34 -4.77
N SER A 111 11.52 -6.16 -4.16
CA SER A 111 12.89 -5.80 -3.84
C SER A 111 13.79 -6.12 -5.05
N LEU A 112 14.94 -5.47 -5.15
CA LEU A 112 15.80 -5.56 -6.33
C LEU A 112 17.25 -5.88 -5.95
N LEU A 113 17.82 -6.94 -6.51
CA LEU A 113 19.27 -7.13 -6.51
C LEU A 113 19.84 -6.52 -7.78
N VAL A 114 20.80 -5.61 -7.66
CA VAL A 114 21.47 -4.94 -8.77
C VAL A 114 22.94 -5.30 -8.75
N GLU A 115 23.43 -5.85 -9.85
CA GLU A 115 24.79 -6.35 -10.01
C GLU A 115 25.49 -5.63 -11.15
N ALA A 116 26.68 -5.07 -10.89
CA ALA A 116 27.53 -4.46 -11.91
C ALA A 116 28.99 -4.42 -11.44
N GLY A 117 29.95 -4.62 -12.35
CA GLY A 117 31.38 -4.48 -12.05
C GLY A 117 31.89 -5.36 -10.90
N GLY A 118 31.25 -6.52 -10.65
CA GLY A 118 31.58 -7.42 -9.55
C GLY A 118 31.12 -6.94 -8.17
N ARG A 119 30.26 -5.93 -8.11
CA ARG A 119 29.59 -5.41 -6.91
C ARG A 119 28.10 -5.69 -6.97
N THR A 120 27.49 -5.78 -5.79
CA THR A 120 26.08 -6.09 -5.61
C THR A 120 25.44 -5.10 -4.65
N LEU A 121 24.26 -4.59 -5.03
CA LEU A 121 23.41 -3.73 -4.23
C LEU A 121 22.04 -4.40 -4.10
N PHE A 122 21.54 -4.51 -2.87
CA PHE A 122 20.16 -4.94 -2.64
C PHE A 122 19.33 -3.73 -2.21
N TYR A 123 18.26 -3.45 -2.95
CA TYR A 123 17.28 -2.41 -2.67
C TYR A 123 16.00 -3.06 -2.17
N THR A 124 15.57 -2.75 -0.96
CA THR A 124 14.37 -3.38 -0.40
C THR A 124 13.08 -2.93 -1.08
N GLY A 125 13.04 -1.69 -1.64
CA GLY A 125 11.76 -1.02 -1.76
C GLY A 125 11.10 -0.95 -0.39
N ASP A 126 9.78 -0.99 -0.35
CA ASP A 126 9.02 -1.17 0.88
C ASP A 126 8.67 -2.64 1.08
N ILE A 127 8.90 -3.12 2.30
CA ILE A 127 8.72 -4.54 2.64
C ILE A 127 8.04 -4.71 3.99
N ARG A 128 7.47 -5.88 4.23
CA ARG A 128 7.05 -6.38 5.55
C ARG A 128 7.15 -7.90 5.61
N GLY A 129 6.99 -8.51 6.80
CA GLY A 129 6.99 -9.96 6.97
C GLY A 129 5.69 -10.52 7.58
N HIS A 130 4.60 -9.72 7.60
CA HIS A 130 3.36 -10.05 8.32
C HIS A 130 2.09 -9.83 7.47
N GLY A 131 2.25 -9.62 6.18
CA GLY A 131 1.16 -9.50 5.22
C GLY A 131 0.67 -10.84 4.66
N ARG A 132 -0.12 -10.78 3.61
CA ARG A 132 -0.61 -12.01 2.93
C ARG A 132 0.45 -12.68 2.05
N LYS A 133 1.52 -11.96 1.77
CA LYS A 133 2.69 -12.45 1.03
C LYS A 133 3.92 -12.68 1.95
N ALA A 134 3.71 -12.82 3.27
CA ALA A 134 4.78 -13.08 4.24
C ALA A 134 5.70 -14.25 3.83
N SER A 135 5.17 -15.29 3.17
CA SER A 135 5.97 -16.38 2.62
C SER A 135 7.00 -15.94 1.57
N ALA A 136 6.82 -14.79 0.91
CA ALA A 136 7.83 -14.23 0.00
C ALA A 136 9.02 -13.70 0.80
N PHE A 137 8.76 -13.00 1.91
CA PHE A 137 9.78 -12.55 2.84
C PHE A 137 10.54 -13.75 3.44
N ASP A 138 9.82 -14.77 3.93
CA ASP A 138 10.45 -15.98 4.48
C ASP A 138 11.30 -16.71 3.45
N ARG A 139 10.91 -16.77 2.16
CA ARG A 139 11.74 -17.34 1.09
C ARG A 139 13.04 -16.55 0.89
N LEU A 140 12.96 -15.21 0.87
CA LEU A 140 14.15 -14.36 0.77
C LEU A 140 15.12 -14.59 1.94
N LEU A 141 14.60 -14.78 3.16
CA LEU A 141 15.44 -15.08 4.32
C LEU A 141 16.07 -16.48 4.26
N ALA A 142 15.36 -17.45 3.69
CA ALA A 142 15.82 -18.86 3.60
C ALA A 142 16.84 -19.06 2.46
N ASP A 143 16.70 -18.33 1.36
CA ASP A 143 17.60 -18.40 0.19
C ASP A 143 17.97 -16.99 -0.27
N PRO A 144 18.80 -16.28 0.53
CA PRO A 144 19.21 -14.92 0.22
C PRO A 144 20.25 -14.89 -0.91
N PRO A 145 20.41 -13.77 -1.64
CA PRO A 145 21.52 -13.55 -2.55
C PRO A 145 22.89 -13.85 -1.91
N SER A 146 23.75 -14.51 -2.64
CA SER A 146 25.03 -15.04 -2.13
C SER A 146 26.00 -13.98 -1.61
N ARG A 147 25.86 -12.73 -2.10
CA ARG A 147 26.67 -11.58 -1.70
C ARG A 147 25.87 -10.29 -1.83
N VAL A 148 25.96 -9.43 -0.83
CA VAL A 148 25.40 -8.08 -0.86
C VAL A 148 26.46 -7.11 -0.33
N ASN A 149 27.00 -6.23 -1.19
CA ASN A 149 27.96 -5.22 -0.73
C ASN A 149 27.25 -4.05 -0.06
N ALA A 150 26.12 -3.61 -0.60
CA ALA A 150 25.31 -2.55 -0.01
C ALA A 150 23.84 -2.96 0.04
N LEU A 151 23.22 -2.79 1.20
CA LEU A 151 21.79 -2.95 1.42
C LEU A 151 21.15 -1.58 1.59
N LEU A 152 20.39 -1.11 0.61
CA LEU A 152 19.49 0.05 0.75
C LEU A 152 18.22 -0.44 1.41
N MET A 153 18.01 -0.09 2.66
CA MET A 153 16.95 -0.67 3.49
C MET A 153 15.96 0.39 3.96
N GLU A 154 14.67 0.13 3.70
CA GLU A 154 13.60 0.95 4.24
C GLU A 154 13.59 0.95 5.76
N GLY A 155 13.01 1.99 6.38
CA GLY A 155 12.91 2.08 7.83
C GLY A 155 11.80 2.97 8.30
N THR A 156 10.67 2.90 7.65
CA THR A 156 9.44 3.64 8.03
C THR A 156 9.01 3.37 9.47
N SER A 157 9.32 2.18 9.98
CA SER A 157 9.00 1.78 11.37
C SER A 157 9.99 2.29 12.42
N PHE A 158 11.18 2.75 12.02
CA PHE A 158 12.12 3.37 12.94
C PHE A 158 11.62 4.78 13.31
N ARG A 159 11.64 5.08 14.61
CA ARG A 159 11.24 6.39 15.13
C ARG A 159 12.35 6.96 15.99
N THR A 160 12.58 8.26 15.89
CA THR A 160 13.40 8.96 16.87
C THR A 160 12.66 8.92 18.21
N HIS A 161 13.31 8.46 19.27
CA HIS A 161 12.85 8.72 20.63
C HIS A 161 13.02 10.22 20.91
N GLY A 162 12.05 11.03 20.46
CA GLY A 162 11.95 12.42 20.89
C GLY A 162 11.52 12.44 22.36
N PRO A 163 11.93 13.47 23.16
CA PRO A 163 11.43 13.59 24.51
C PRO A 163 9.92 13.71 24.47
N VAL A 164 9.23 12.73 25.12
CA VAL A 164 7.80 12.84 25.41
C VAL A 164 7.69 14.03 26.38
N ALA A 165 7.22 15.17 25.85
CA ALA A 165 6.89 16.30 26.71
C ALA A 165 5.77 15.84 27.64
N ASP A 166 6.04 15.92 28.97
CA ASP A 166 5.10 15.72 30.06
C ASP A 166 4.45 14.31 30.20
N ALA A 167 5.26 13.27 30.45
CA ALA A 167 4.78 12.11 31.18
C ALA A 167 5.70 11.89 32.41
N ALA A 168 5.09 11.72 33.59
CA ALA A 168 5.75 11.42 34.84
C ALA A 168 6.76 10.26 34.67
N GLU A 169 7.88 10.30 35.43
CA GLU A 169 9.01 9.38 35.35
C GLU A 169 8.60 7.93 35.05
N PRO A 170 9.13 7.32 33.95
CA PRO A 170 8.87 5.92 33.69
C PRO A 170 9.67 5.07 34.68
N THR A 171 8.99 4.34 35.53
CA THR A 171 9.54 3.13 36.13
C THR A 171 10.06 2.22 35.02
N PRO A 172 11.20 1.53 35.17
CA PRO A 172 11.72 0.61 34.17
C PRO A 172 10.81 -0.63 34.12
N GLN A 173 9.70 -0.49 33.45
CA GLN A 173 8.91 -1.60 32.94
C GLN A 173 9.44 -1.88 31.54
N THR A 174 9.95 -3.09 31.34
CA THR A 174 10.16 -3.67 30.01
C THR A 174 8.94 -3.33 29.17
N ALA A 175 9.15 -2.47 28.13
CA ALA A 175 8.09 -2.15 27.20
C ALA A 175 7.51 -3.49 26.69
N PRO A 176 6.19 -3.72 26.76
CA PRO A 176 5.64 -4.95 26.23
C PRO A 176 6.05 -5.00 24.76
N GLU A 177 6.62 -6.13 24.35
CA GLU A 177 6.93 -6.42 22.96
C GLU A 177 5.66 -6.10 22.16
N LEU A 178 5.69 -5.04 21.37
CA LEU A 178 4.54 -4.62 20.57
C LEU A 178 4.27 -5.75 19.59
N VAL A 179 3.32 -6.62 19.93
CA VAL A 179 2.91 -7.74 19.07
C VAL A 179 2.41 -7.13 17.75
N THR A 180 3.18 -7.31 16.71
CA THR A 180 2.80 -6.86 15.38
C THR A 180 1.66 -7.72 14.90
N LEU A 181 0.50 -7.09 14.66
CA LEU A 181 -0.66 -7.78 14.09
C LEU A 181 -0.33 -8.19 12.65
N THR A 182 -0.62 -9.44 12.32
CA THR A 182 -0.58 -9.93 10.94
C THR A 182 -1.87 -9.58 10.20
N GLU A 183 -1.88 -9.68 8.87
CA GLU A 183 -3.13 -9.59 8.10
C GLU A 183 -4.14 -10.68 8.50
N ALA A 184 -3.68 -11.81 9.01
CA ALA A 184 -4.56 -12.87 9.54
C ALA A 184 -5.21 -12.45 10.86
N ASP A 185 -4.50 -11.77 11.75
CA ASP A 185 -5.05 -11.24 12.99
C ASP A 185 -6.09 -10.13 12.70
N VAL A 186 -5.81 -9.28 11.73
CA VAL A 186 -6.78 -8.28 11.26
C VAL A 186 -8.04 -8.96 10.70
N GLU A 187 -7.91 -10.07 9.94
CA GLU A 187 -9.06 -10.85 9.45
C GLU A 187 -9.93 -11.36 10.60
N VAL A 188 -9.31 -11.90 11.66
CA VAL A 188 -10.03 -12.41 12.84
C VAL A 188 -10.76 -11.28 13.55
N SER A 189 -10.06 -10.19 13.86
CA SER A 189 -10.62 -9.03 14.57
C SER A 189 -11.77 -8.38 13.78
N LEU A 190 -11.62 -8.28 12.45
CA LEU A 190 -12.70 -7.83 11.57
C LEU A 190 -13.90 -8.76 11.63
N ALA A 191 -13.70 -10.08 11.52
CA ALA A 191 -14.78 -11.05 11.56
C ALA A 191 -15.58 -10.97 12.88
N ASP A 192 -14.91 -10.78 14.00
CA ASP A 192 -15.57 -10.66 15.32
C ASP A 192 -16.35 -9.35 15.42
N THR A 193 -15.82 -8.23 14.91
CA THR A 193 -16.56 -6.96 14.82
C THR A 193 -17.78 -7.08 13.92
N LEU A 194 -17.64 -7.74 12.75
CA LEU A 194 -18.74 -7.97 11.82
C LEU A 194 -19.86 -8.81 12.44
N LYS A 195 -19.54 -9.86 13.22
CA LYS A 195 -20.52 -10.70 13.94
C LYS A 195 -21.23 -9.91 15.03
N ALA A 196 -20.52 -9.06 15.76
CA ALA A 196 -21.07 -8.28 16.86
C ALA A 196 -21.97 -7.12 16.41
N THR A 197 -21.78 -6.61 15.19
CA THR A 197 -22.51 -5.44 14.68
C THR A 197 -23.82 -5.88 14.01
N LYS A 198 -24.96 -5.30 14.42
CA LYS A 198 -26.27 -5.66 13.87
C LYS A 198 -26.60 -4.96 12.55
N GLY A 199 -26.07 -3.75 12.36
CA GLY A 199 -26.31 -2.92 11.17
C GLY A 199 -25.24 -3.07 10.10
N LEU A 200 -25.22 -2.13 9.16
CA LEU A 200 -24.25 -2.04 8.09
C LEU A 200 -22.87 -1.69 8.66
N VAL A 201 -21.83 -2.36 8.16
CA VAL A 201 -20.45 -2.01 8.48
C VAL A 201 -19.76 -1.44 7.24
N VAL A 202 -19.05 -0.33 7.40
CA VAL A 202 -18.23 0.28 6.35
C VAL A 202 -16.76 0.19 6.75
N VAL A 203 -15.96 -0.50 5.95
CA VAL A 203 -14.50 -0.59 6.11
C VAL A 203 -13.84 0.42 5.18
N LEU A 204 -13.26 1.45 5.76
CA LEU A 204 -12.51 2.48 5.03
C LEU A 204 -11.06 2.03 4.86
N ALA A 205 -10.67 1.78 3.62
CA ALA A 205 -9.32 1.37 3.24
C ALA A 205 -9.00 1.84 1.82
N SER A 206 -7.72 1.78 1.44
CA SER A 206 -7.32 2.01 0.06
C SER A 206 -7.88 0.91 -0.85
N ALA A 207 -8.51 1.29 -1.95
CA ALA A 207 -8.97 0.37 -2.98
C ALA A 207 -7.82 -0.43 -3.62
N GLN A 208 -6.61 0.13 -3.63
CA GLN A 208 -5.41 -0.50 -4.20
C GLN A 208 -4.74 -1.51 -3.23
N ASN A 209 -5.15 -1.54 -1.95
CA ASN A 209 -4.66 -2.54 -0.99
C ASN A 209 -5.41 -3.87 -1.18
N ILE A 210 -4.91 -4.69 -2.10
CA ILE A 210 -5.50 -5.99 -2.43
C ILE A 210 -5.45 -6.96 -1.25
N ASP A 211 -4.39 -6.94 -0.43
CA ASP A 211 -4.30 -7.76 0.77
C ASP A 211 -5.47 -7.46 1.72
N ARG A 212 -5.81 -6.17 1.91
CA ARG A 212 -6.92 -5.76 2.76
C ARG A 212 -8.29 -6.09 2.15
N LEU A 213 -8.45 -6.00 0.83
CA LEU A 213 -9.67 -6.45 0.13
C LEU A 213 -9.91 -7.94 0.41
N VAL A 214 -8.88 -8.78 0.27
CA VAL A 214 -8.97 -10.22 0.55
C VAL A 214 -9.27 -10.46 2.04
N THR A 215 -8.63 -9.73 2.94
CA THR A 215 -8.84 -9.80 4.39
C THR A 215 -10.30 -9.51 4.74
N VAL A 216 -10.86 -8.42 4.23
CA VAL A 216 -12.24 -8.04 4.49
C VAL A 216 -13.25 -9.02 3.89
N TYR A 217 -12.99 -9.52 2.67
CA TYR A 217 -13.82 -10.55 2.05
C TYR A 217 -13.86 -11.83 2.91
N ARG A 218 -12.71 -12.32 3.37
CA ARG A 218 -12.66 -13.52 4.21
C ARG A 218 -13.32 -13.31 5.57
N ALA A 219 -13.14 -12.13 6.18
CA ALA A 219 -13.83 -11.75 7.41
C ALA A 219 -15.35 -11.69 7.22
N ALA A 220 -15.81 -11.15 6.08
CA ALA A 220 -17.22 -11.12 5.72
C ALA A 220 -17.82 -12.53 5.63
N LEU A 221 -17.13 -13.46 4.94
CA LEU A 221 -17.56 -14.86 4.86
C LEU A 221 -17.69 -15.52 6.24
N ARG A 222 -16.71 -15.29 7.15
CA ARG A 222 -16.74 -15.81 8.52
C ARG A 222 -17.89 -15.25 9.37
N ALA A 223 -18.38 -14.06 9.00
CA ALA A 223 -19.51 -13.39 9.66
C ALA A 223 -20.83 -13.58 8.94
N ASP A 224 -20.92 -14.44 7.92
CA ASP A 224 -22.06 -14.64 7.04
C ASP A 224 -22.58 -13.34 6.42
N ARG A 225 -21.64 -12.46 5.99
CA ARG A 225 -21.95 -11.22 5.29
C ARG A 225 -21.43 -11.25 3.86
N ASP A 226 -22.08 -10.51 2.97
CA ASP A 226 -21.63 -10.27 1.62
C ASP A 226 -20.76 -9.01 1.57
N LEU A 227 -19.71 -9.05 0.73
CA LEU A 227 -18.86 -7.90 0.46
C LEU A 227 -19.53 -6.98 -0.58
N VAL A 228 -19.53 -5.69 -0.31
CA VAL A 228 -19.99 -4.65 -1.24
C VAL A 228 -18.83 -3.70 -1.49
N VAL A 229 -18.37 -3.57 -2.72
CA VAL A 229 -17.30 -2.65 -3.11
C VAL A 229 -17.85 -1.47 -3.90
N ASP A 230 -17.09 -0.39 -4.00
CA ASP A 230 -17.41 0.70 -4.92
C ASP A 230 -16.93 0.41 -6.35
N LEU A 231 -17.26 1.25 -7.33
CA LEU A 231 -16.84 1.07 -8.71
C LEU A 231 -15.31 1.13 -8.85
N TYR A 232 -14.67 2.00 -8.11
CA TYR A 232 -13.21 2.11 -8.12
C TYR A 232 -12.56 0.81 -7.63
N THR A 233 -12.97 0.31 -6.49
CA THR A 233 -12.46 -0.96 -5.96
C THR A 233 -12.75 -2.14 -6.89
N ALA A 234 -13.92 -2.15 -7.54
CA ALA A 234 -14.25 -3.19 -8.52
C ALA A 234 -13.29 -3.17 -9.73
N ASP A 235 -12.94 -1.98 -10.23
CA ASP A 235 -11.98 -1.81 -11.32
C ASP A 235 -10.57 -2.26 -10.91
N ILE A 236 -10.13 -1.86 -9.72
CA ILE A 236 -8.82 -2.25 -9.17
C ILE A 236 -8.73 -3.77 -9.00
N ALA A 237 -9.73 -4.40 -8.38
CA ALA A 237 -9.73 -5.85 -8.20
C ALA A 237 -9.69 -6.59 -9.54
N ALA A 238 -10.46 -6.15 -10.54
CA ALA A 238 -10.50 -6.73 -11.87
C ALA A 238 -9.15 -6.57 -12.61
N SER A 239 -8.46 -5.43 -12.43
CA SER A 239 -7.19 -5.16 -13.12
C SER A 239 -6.05 -6.10 -12.70
N THR A 240 -6.15 -6.73 -11.52
CA THR A 240 -5.17 -7.73 -11.08
C THR A 240 -5.14 -8.97 -11.99
N SER A 241 -6.22 -9.25 -12.72
CA SER A 241 -6.40 -10.43 -13.59
C SER A 241 -6.09 -11.77 -12.90
N ARG A 242 -6.23 -11.84 -11.57
CA ARG A 242 -5.94 -13.02 -10.76
C ARG A 242 -7.21 -13.70 -10.28
N PRO A 243 -7.46 -14.95 -10.62
CA PRO A 243 -8.69 -15.68 -10.23
C PRO A 243 -8.81 -15.91 -8.70
N SER A 244 -7.71 -15.75 -7.94
CA SER A 244 -7.70 -15.83 -6.48
C SER A 244 -8.11 -14.54 -5.76
N ILE A 245 -8.27 -13.43 -6.48
CA ILE A 245 -8.67 -12.14 -5.92
C ILE A 245 -10.19 -11.97 -6.06
N PRO A 246 -10.91 -11.60 -4.97
CA PRO A 246 -12.33 -11.36 -5.03
C PRO A 246 -12.67 -10.24 -6.02
N THR A 247 -13.44 -10.57 -7.04
CA THR A 247 -13.88 -9.65 -8.08
C THR A 247 -15.39 -9.71 -8.26
N VAL A 248 -15.96 -8.72 -8.93
CA VAL A 248 -17.40 -8.70 -9.24
C VAL A 248 -17.66 -9.65 -10.43
N GLY A 249 -18.41 -10.70 -10.20
CA GLY A 249 -18.75 -11.70 -11.22
C GLY A 249 -19.23 -13.03 -10.65
N ASP A 250 -19.50 -14.00 -11.52
CA ASP A 250 -20.10 -15.27 -11.13
C ASP A 250 -19.18 -16.15 -10.30
N ALA A 251 -17.86 -16.02 -10.47
CA ALA A 251 -16.87 -16.74 -9.66
C ALA A 251 -16.92 -16.31 -8.17
N TRP A 252 -17.44 -15.13 -7.89
CA TRP A 252 -17.50 -14.53 -6.56
C TRP A 252 -18.91 -14.07 -6.20
N PRO A 253 -19.88 -14.99 -5.99
CA PRO A 253 -21.31 -14.68 -5.88
C PRO A 253 -21.66 -13.79 -4.68
N ARG A 254 -20.78 -13.69 -3.68
CA ARG A 254 -20.95 -12.84 -2.50
C ARG A 254 -20.24 -11.49 -2.60
N VAL A 255 -19.80 -11.10 -3.80
CA VAL A 255 -19.24 -9.77 -4.09
C VAL A 255 -20.25 -8.96 -4.89
N HIS A 256 -20.63 -7.80 -4.37
CA HIS A 256 -21.59 -6.86 -4.95
C HIS A 256 -20.97 -5.48 -5.11
N VAL A 257 -21.67 -4.58 -5.81
CA VAL A 257 -21.24 -3.19 -6.00
C VAL A 257 -22.32 -2.22 -5.54
N TYR A 258 -21.94 -1.27 -4.70
CA TYR A 258 -22.68 -0.04 -4.48
C TYR A 258 -21.91 1.13 -5.07
N ALA A 259 -22.51 1.81 -6.06
CA ALA A 259 -21.86 2.91 -6.78
C ALA A 259 -22.22 4.25 -6.12
N PRO A 260 -21.31 4.92 -5.38
CA PRO A 260 -21.51 6.25 -4.82
C PRO A 260 -21.86 7.29 -5.89
N LEU A 261 -22.61 8.33 -5.49
CA LEU A 261 -23.06 9.36 -6.42
C LEU A 261 -21.92 9.97 -7.22
N ARG A 262 -20.80 10.31 -6.54
CA ARG A 262 -19.61 10.89 -7.18
C ARG A 262 -19.09 10.02 -8.32
N GLN A 263 -18.94 8.72 -8.10
CA GLN A 263 -18.45 7.79 -9.11
C GLN A 263 -19.41 7.63 -10.29
N ARG A 264 -20.73 7.64 -10.02
CA ARG A 264 -21.77 7.61 -11.07
C ARG A 264 -21.74 8.88 -11.93
N VAL A 265 -21.52 10.04 -11.32
CA VAL A 265 -21.37 11.32 -12.02
C VAL A 265 -20.13 11.27 -12.90
N GLN A 266 -18.99 10.83 -12.38
CA GLN A 266 -17.74 10.70 -13.15
C GLN A 266 -17.89 9.80 -14.38
N VAL A 267 -18.53 8.63 -14.24
CA VAL A 267 -18.82 7.73 -15.36
C VAL A 267 -19.76 8.40 -16.38
N LYS A 268 -20.77 9.15 -15.91
CA LYS A 268 -21.70 9.86 -16.80
C LYS A 268 -20.99 10.96 -17.59
N GLU A 269 -20.12 11.73 -16.94
CA GLU A 269 -19.40 12.85 -17.58
C GLU A 269 -18.34 12.37 -18.58
N SER A 270 -17.69 11.24 -18.29
CA SER A 270 -16.69 10.62 -19.18
C SER A 270 -17.32 9.84 -20.35
N GLY A 271 -18.59 9.44 -20.24
CA GLY A 271 -19.25 8.56 -21.21
C GLY A 271 -18.87 7.07 -21.09
N GLU A 272 -18.04 6.68 -20.12
CA GLU A 272 -17.55 5.30 -19.95
C GLU A 272 -18.57 4.39 -19.26
N PHE A 273 -19.79 4.32 -19.81
CA PHE A 273 -20.91 3.56 -19.25
C PHE A 273 -20.66 2.05 -19.11
N GLU A 274 -19.70 1.52 -19.84
CA GLU A 274 -19.25 0.11 -19.74
C GLU A 274 -18.88 -0.26 -18.31
N ARG A 275 -18.25 0.66 -17.55
CA ARG A 275 -17.87 0.46 -16.14
C ARG A 275 -19.06 0.17 -15.23
N VAL A 276 -20.26 0.63 -15.59
CA VAL A 276 -21.50 0.37 -14.83
C VAL A 276 -22.27 -0.79 -15.44
N SER A 277 -22.26 -0.95 -16.77
CA SER A 277 -23.03 -2.01 -17.44
C SER A 277 -22.50 -3.40 -17.07
N ARG A 278 -21.19 -3.58 -16.97
CA ARG A 278 -20.57 -4.88 -16.63
C ARG A 278 -20.84 -5.37 -15.20
N ILE A 279 -21.23 -4.46 -14.28
CA ILE A 279 -21.56 -4.83 -12.88
C ILE A 279 -23.06 -4.86 -12.62
N ARG A 280 -23.89 -4.74 -13.68
CA ARG A 280 -25.33 -4.55 -13.61
C ARG A 280 -26.01 -5.59 -12.72
N ASP A 281 -25.71 -6.87 -12.90
CA ASP A 281 -26.37 -7.98 -12.20
C ASP A 281 -25.89 -8.14 -10.74
N ARG A 282 -24.85 -7.43 -10.35
CA ARG A 282 -24.25 -7.44 -8.99
C ARG A 282 -24.40 -6.10 -8.27
N ARG A 283 -25.08 -5.13 -8.90
CA ARG A 283 -25.26 -3.81 -8.32
C ARG A 283 -26.36 -3.82 -7.27
N LEU A 284 -26.07 -3.21 -6.13
CA LEU A 284 -27.03 -2.91 -5.08
C LEU A 284 -27.40 -1.43 -5.09
N TYR A 285 -28.64 -1.14 -4.69
CA TYR A 285 -29.19 0.21 -4.51
C TYR A 285 -29.37 0.50 -3.02
N ALA A 286 -29.59 1.77 -2.65
CA ALA A 286 -29.69 2.20 -1.27
C ALA A 286 -30.78 1.44 -0.47
N GLU A 287 -31.89 1.14 -1.11
CA GLU A 287 -33.00 0.37 -0.53
C GLU A 287 -32.56 -1.03 -0.14
N GLN A 288 -31.81 -1.71 -1.03
CA GLN A 288 -31.29 -3.05 -0.78
C GLN A 288 -30.19 -3.05 0.29
N LEU A 289 -29.37 -1.97 0.38
CA LEU A 289 -28.43 -1.79 1.49
C LEU A 289 -29.16 -1.69 2.82
N SER A 290 -30.29 -0.96 2.87
CA SER A 290 -31.11 -0.81 4.07
C SER A 290 -31.73 -2.15 4.50
N GLU A 291 -32.39 -2.85 3.57
CA GLU A 291 -33.03 -4.13 3.82
C GLU A 291 -32.10 -5.23 4.30
N ARG A 292 -30.84 -5.19 3.83
CA ARG A 292 -29.82 -6.21 4.06
C ARG A 292 -28.69 -5.73 4.97
N ALA A 293 -28.83 -4.58 5.65
CA ALA A 293 -27.75 -3.90 6.38
C ALA A 293 -26.93 -4.84 7.28
N GLY A 294 -27.59 -5.72 8.04
CA GLY A 294 -26.92 -6.70 8.91
C GLY A 294 -26.21 -7.85 8.20
N ARG A 295 -26.36 -7.97 6.88
CA ARG A 295 -25.73 -9.01 6.04
C ARG A 295 -24.70 -8.46 5.06
N LEU A 296 -24.39 -7.18 5.13
CA LEU A 296 -23.49 -6.52 4.20
C LEU A 296 -22.30 -5.90 4.96
N VAL A 297 -21.18 -5.81 4.26
CA VAL A 297 -20.02 -4.99 4.63
C VAL A 297 -19.57 -4.22 3.39
N LEU A 298 -19.48 -2.90 3.49
CA LEU A 298 -18.95 -2.03 2.45
C LEU A 298 -17.41 -1.92 2.62
N PHE A 299 -16.67 -2.02 1.53
CA PHE A 299 -15.22 -1.85 1.51
C PHE A 299 -14.79 -0.91 0.38
N GLY A 300 -13.90 0.05 0.70
CA GLY A 300 -13.30 0.94 -0.28
C GLY A 300 -13.25 2.40 0.14
N ALA A 301 -13.24 3.31 -0.85
CA ALA A 301 -13.07 4.74 -0.67
C ALA A 301 -14.40 5.46 -0.33
N TYR A 302 -15.14 4.95 0.65
CA TYR A 302 -16.46 5.49 1.02
C TYR A 302 -16.41 6.68 1.99
N GLN A 303 -15.24 7.19 2.38
CA GLN A 303 -15.14 8.24 3.39
C GLN A 303 -16.02 9.47 3.07
N GLY A 304 -16.04 9.91 1.82
CA GLY A 304 -16.88 11.01 1.36
C GLY A 304 -18.38 10.68 1.31
N GLU A 305 -18.75 9.41 1.33
CA GLU A 305 -20.14 8.95 1.31
C GLU A 305 -20.73 8.77 2.72
N ILE A 306 -19.91 8.72 3.77
CA ILE A 306 -20.36 8.53 5.16
C ILE A 306 -21.48 9.50 5.57
N PRO A 307 -21.42 10.83 5.28
CA PRO A 307 -22.48 11.74 5.62
C PRO A 307 -23.84 11.38 4.95
N ASN A 308 -23.79 10.89 3.71
CA ASN A 308 -24.98 10.46 2.98
C ASN A 308 -25.57 9.17 3.59
N LEU A 309 -24.73 8.18 3.90
CA LEU A 309 -25.14 6.93 4.54
C LEU A 309 -25.78 7.18 5.92
N ILE A 310 -25.27 8.16 6.68
CA ILE A 310 -25.86 8.59 7.96
C ILE A 310 -27.21 9.25 7.74
N ARG A 311 -27.29 10.24 6.86
CA ARG A 311 -28.53 10.97 6.55
C ARG A 311 -29.64 10.03 6.12
N ASP A 312 -29.31 9.03 5.32
CA ASP A 312 -30.24 8.05 4.77
C ASP A 312 -30.53 6.90 5.77
N GLY A 313 -30.03 6.98 7.02
CA GLY A 313 -30.27 6.02 8.11
C GLY A 313 -29.58 4.67 7.95
N LEU A 314 -28.72 4.50 6.94
CA LEU A 314 -28.08 3.23 6.59
C LEU A 314 -27.05 2.75 7.65
N LEU A 315 -26.51 3.67 8.45
CA LEU A 315 -25.56 3.33 9.53
C LEU A 315 -26.19 3.18 10.91
N THR A 316 -27.53 3.15 10.99
CA THR A 316 -28.23 2.89 12.26
C THR A 316 -27.92 1.50 12.80
N GLY A 317 -27.34 1.42 14.02
CA GLY A 317 -26.87 0.15 14.60
C GLY A 317 -25.66 -0.46 13.89
N GLY A 318 -25.05 0.28 12.97
CA GLY A 318 -23.87 -0.06 12.20
C GLY A 318 -22.56 0.43 12.83
N ALA A 319 -21.47 0.31 12.09
CA ALA A 319 -20.14 0.79 12.50
C ALA A 319 -19.31 1.21 11.27
N VAL A 320 -18.35 2.09 11.50
CA VAL A 320 -17.28 2.40 10.54
C VAL A 320 -15.96 1.84 11.08
N ILE A 321 -15.27 1.10 10.24
CA ILE A 321 -13.95 0.54 10.55
C ILE A 321 -12.89 1.34 9.79
N TRP A 322 -11.93 1.88 10.53
CA TRP A 322 -10.74 2.51 9.96
C TRP A 322 -9.66 1.45 9.78
N SER A 323 -9.24 1.23 8.54
CA SER A 323 -8.30 0.17 8.17
C SER A 323 -7.13 0.72 7.35
N MET A 324 -6.66 1.91 7.75
CA MET A 324 -5.53 2.65 7.19
C MET A 324 -4.64 3.16 8.34
N TRP A 325 -3.52 3.77 8.01
CA TRP A 325 -2.64 4.40 8.99
C TRP A 325 -3.37 5.50 9.79
N ASP A 326 -3.17 5.48 11.11
CA ASP A 326 -3.90 6.35 12.05
C ASP A 326 -3.60 7.83 11.85
N GLY A 327 -2.40 8.19 11.41
CA GLY A 327 -2.02 9.56 11.14
C GLY A 327 -2.94 10.28 10.14
N TYR A 328 -3.62 9.56 9.25
CA TYR A 328 -4.64 10.17 8.39
C TYR A 328 -5.88 10.64 9.15
N LEU A 329 -6.17 10.08 10.33
CA LEU A 329 -7.27 10.54 11.17
C LEU A 329 -6.99 11.89 11.85
N ASP A 330 -5.73 12.29 11.94
CA ASP A 330 -5.31 13.58 12.49
C ASP A 330 -5.32 14.70 11.44
N GLN A 331 -5.40 14.35 10.17
CA GLN A 331 -5.57 15.29 9.07
C GLN A 331 -7.00 15.89 9.08
N PRO A 332 -7.23 17.06 8.45
CA PRO A 332 -8.54 17.73 8.44
C PRO A 332 -9.70 16.86 7.97
N SER A 333 -9.45 15.95 7.01
CA SER A 333 -10.47 15.00 6.52
C SER A 333 -10.84 13.94 7.56
N GLY A 334 -9.85 13.41 8.27
CA GLY A 334 -10.05 12.44 9.34
C GLY A 334 -10.75 13.05 10.56
N GLN A 335 -10.38 14.26 10.95
CA GLN A 335 -11.03 14.99 12.03
C GLN A 335 -12.50 15.27 11.72
N ARG A 336 -12.82 15.64 10.47
CA ARG A 336 -14.22 15.80 10.01
C ARG A 336 -14.98 14.47 10.11
N LEU A 337 -14.36 13.35 9.68
CA LEU A 337 -14.96 12.02 9.79
C LEU A 337 -15.28 11.67 11.24
N ARG A 338 -14.31 11.83 12.16
CA ARG A 338 -14.53 11.60 13.61
C ARG A 338 -15.69 12.42 14.15
N THR A 339 -15.77 13.72 13.78
CA THR A 339 -16.83 14.62 14.21
C THR A 339 -18.21 14.16 13.73
N VAL A 340 -18.35 13.83 12.45
CA VAL A 340 -19.59 13.37 11.84
C VAL A 340 -20.07 12.07 12.48
N LEU A 341 -19.18 11.08 12.64
CA LEU A 341 -19.51 9.79 13.25
C LEU A 341 -19.93 9.94 14.71
N LYS A 342 -19.20 10.77 15.49
CA LYS A 342 -19.54 11.07 16.89
C LYS A 342 -20.93 11.71 17.02
N SER A 343 -21.25 12.67 16.16
CA SER A 343 -22.55 13.35 16.17
C SER A 343 -23.70 12.42 15.81
N ALA A 344 -23.45 11.40 14.99
CA ALA A 344 -24.42 10.39 14.58
C ALA A 344 -24.46 9.15 15.50
N HIS A 345 -23.66 9.12 16.57
CA HIS A 345 -23.48 7.96 17.45
C HIS A 345 -23.09 6.67 16.70
N VAL A 346 -22.31 6.79 15.62
CA VAL A 346 -21.77 5.66 14.87
C VAL A 346 -20.35 5.35 15.37
N PRO A 347 -20.07 4.11 15.84
CA PRO A 347 -18.74 3.73 16.30
C PRO A 347 -17.70 3.82 15.18
N LEU A 348 -16.51 4.37 15.51
CA LEU A 348 -15.31 4.27 14.69
C LEU A 348 -14.35 3.29 15.36
N ILE A 349 -14.07 2.17 14.72
CA ILE A 349 -13.25 1.07 15.24
C ILE A 349 -12.01 0.95 14.35
N GLN A 350 -10.85 0.68 14.95
CA GLN A 350 -9.60 0.51 14.20
C GLN A 350 -9.26 -0.97 14.07
N HIS A 351 -9.01 -1.41 12.82
CA HIS A 351 -8.45 -2.72 12.49
C HIS A 351 -7.44 -2.54 11.36
N HIS A 352 -6.16 -2.45 11.72
CA HIS A 352 -5.09 -2.17 10.78
C HIS A 352 -3.80 -2.89 11.16
N THR A 353 -2.99 -3.22 10.19
CA THR A 353 -1.58 -3.57 10.35
C THR A 353 -0.75 -2.81 9.32
N SER A 354 0.51 -2.54 9.66
CA SER A 354 1.43 -1.75 8.85
C SER A 354 1.67 -2.36 7.46
N GLY A 355 1.94 -1.51 6.49
CA GLY A 355 2.50 -1.90 5.19
C GLY A 355 4.01 -2.16 5.22
N HIS A 356 4.70 -1.78 6.33
CA HIS A 356 6.16 -1.75 6.46
C HIS A 356 6.65 -2.73 7.51
N ALA A 357 7.89 -3.21 7.33
CA ALA A 357 8.56 -4.16 8.21
C ALA A 357 8.74 -3.62 9.63
N THR A 358 8.72 -4.51 10.61
CA THR A 358 9.13 -4.19 11.97
C THR A 358 10.65 -4.06 12.06
N PRO A 359 11.21 -3.35 13.06
CA PRO A 359 12.64 -3.36 13.32
C PRO A 359 13.20 -4.79 13.47
N ALA A 360 12.43 -5.71 14.07
CA ALA A 360 12.82 -7.11 14.21
C ALA A 360 12.90 -7.83 12.85
N ASP A 361 11.96 -7.59 11.93
CA ASP A 361 12.02 -8.16 10.59
C ASP A 361 13.19 -7.58 9.77
N LEU A 362 13.46 -6.28 9.89
CA LEU A 362 14.61 -5.66 9.26
C LEU A 362 15.93 -6.24 9.79
N ALA A 363 16.03 -6.50 11.10
CA ALA A 363 17.19 -7.19 11.68
C ALA A 363 17.35 -8.63 11.12
N ARG A 364 16.25 -9.39 10.98
CA ARG A 364 16.27 -10.72 10.35
C ARG A 364 16.76 -10.64 8.90
N LEU A 365 16.34 -9.63 8.15
CA LEU A 365 16.79 -9.42 6.77
C LEU A 365 18.30 -9.17 6.72
N VAL A 366 18.82 -8.28 7.56
CA VAL A 366 20.27 -7.99 7.64
C VAL A 366 21.06 -9.25 8.01
N GLN A 367 20.57 -10.04 8.98
CA GLN A 367 21.21 -11.30 9.37
C GLN A 367 21.23 -12.33 8.22
N ALA A 368 20.21 -12.38 7.38
CA ALA A 368 20.16 -13.28 6.24
C ALA A 368 21.07 -12.82 5.09
N LEU A 369 20.98 -11.55 4.70
CA LEU A 369 21.73 -10.98 3.57
C LEU A 369 23.21 -10.76 3.88
N LYS A 370 23.58 -10.53 5.15
CA LYS A 370 24.94 -10.24 5.63
C LYS A 370 25.68 -9.20 4.78
N PRO A 371 25.08 -7.99 4.60
CA PRO A 371 25.66 -6.96 3.74
C PRO A 371 26.96 -6.40 4.34
N ASP A 372 27.86 -5.89 3.48
CA ASP A 372 29.06 -5.17 3.94
C ASP A 372 28.66 -3.80 4.55
N ALA A 373 27.60 -3.17 4.06
CA ALA A 373 27.05 -1.92 4.57
C ALA A 373 25.52 -1.88 4.45
N VAL A 374 24.84 -1.23 5.43
CA VAL A 374 23.42 -0.89 5.40
C VAL A 374 23.26 0.61 5.22
N ILE A 375 22.57 1.01 4.16
CA ILE A 375 22.27 2.41 3.86
C ILE A 375 20.77 2.64 4.16
N PRO A 376 20.46 3.46 5.19
CA PRO A 376 19.09 3.82 5.51
C PRO A 376 18.44 4.60 4.37
N ILE A 377 17.25 4.16 3.96
CA ILE A 377 16.39 4.86 3.02
C ILE A 377 14.95 4.87 3.56
N HIS A 378 14.09 5.72 3.00
CA HIS A 378 12.66 5.76 3.32
C HIS A 378 12.41 5.82 4.84
N THR A 379 13.10 6.74 5.54
CA THR A 379 13.04 6.89 7.00
C THR A 379 13.27 8.32 7.45
N GLU A 380 12.61 8.72 8.53
CA GLU A 380 12.88 9.97 9.25
C GLU A 380 13.93 9.79 10.36
N ALA A 381 14.34 8.55 10.64
CA ALA A 381 15.23 8.19 11.75
C ALA A 381 16.44 7.36 11.32
N PRO A 382 17.30 7.85 10.39
CA PRO A 382 18.43 7.05 9.87
C PRO A 382 19.43 6.62 10.96
N ASN A 383 19.55 7.36 12.05
CA ASN A 383 20.44 7.01 13.16
C ASN A 383 19.90 5.90 14.06
N ALA A 384 18.60 5.62 14.03
CA ALA A 384 18.00 4.55 14.85
C ALA A 384 18.33 3.14 14.33
N TYR A 385 18.85 3.02 13.11
CA TYR A 385 19.24 1.71 12.56
C TYR A 385 20.40 1.07 13.32
N ALA A 386 21.37 1.86 13.79
CA ALA A 386 22.55 1.35 14.47
C ALA A 386 22.18 0.53 15.73
N ASP A 387 21.12 0.94 16.44
CA ASP A 387 20.64 0.23 17.63
C ASP A 387 20.08 -1.16 17.30
N THR A 388 19.63 -1.36 16.05
CA THR A 388 19.00 -2.61 15.61
C THR A 388 19.96 -3.50 14.81
N VAL A 389 20.80 -2.92 13.96
CA VAL A 389 21.64 -3.68 13.01
C VAL A 389 23.15 -3.47 13.20
N GLY A 390 23.56 -2.61 14.12
CA GLY A 390 24.96 -2.43 14.54
C GLY A 390 25.80 -1.52 13.65
N ASP A 391 27.11 -1.67 13.75
CA ASP A 391 28.11 -0.75 13.19
C ASP A 391 28.26 -0.77 11.65
N ILE A 392 27.49 -1.59 10.93
CA ILE A 392 27.52 -1.64 9.46
C ILE A 392 26.63 -0.56 8.81
N VAL A 393 25.93 0.24 9.62
CA VAL A 393 25.06 1.32 9.12
C VAL A 393 25.91 2.49 8.61
N ARG A 394 25.57 2.95 7.40
CA ARG A 394 26.26 4.05 6.71
C ARG A 394 25.22 5.04 6.18
N PRO A 395 24.74 5.99 6.98
CA PRO A 395 23.85 7.02 6.51
C PRO A 395 24.55 7.92 5.49
N HIS A 396 23.84 8.27 4.43
CA HIS A 396 24.29 9.24 3.43
C HIS A 396 23.29 10.40 3.37
N SER A 397 23.82 11.60 3.15
CA SER A 397 22.96 12.76 2.92
C SER A 397 22.36 12.71 1.52
N ASP A 398 21.13 13.24 1.37
CA ASP A 398 20.48 13.34 0.08
C ASP A 398 21.35 14.09 -0.94
N GLY A 399 21.33 13.64 -2.18
CA GLY A 399 22.11 14.22 -3.28
C GLY A 399 23.62 13.94 -3.23
N THR A 400 24.13 13.11 -2.32
CA THR A 400 25.53 12.74 -2.26
C THR A 400 25.82 11.45 -3.04
N TRP A 401 26.94 11.41 -3.75
CA TRP A 401 27.45 10.21 -4.43
C TRP A 401 28.32 9.38 -3.49
N TRP A 402 28.17 8.08 -3.57
CA TRP A 402 29.02 7.12 -2.85
C TRP A 402 29.23 5.87 -3.71
N SER A 403 30.22 5.06 -3.36
CA SER A 403 30.57 3.83 -4.08
C SER A 403 30.14 2.59 -3.32
N VAL A 404 29.58 1.63 -4.02
CA VAL A 404 29.25 0.29 -3.52
C VAL A 404 30.50 -0.57 -3.43
#